data_f3f751055e63128759b99565d3776b5f
#
_entry.id   f3f751055e63128759b99565d3776b5f
#
_cell.length_a   1.000
_cell.length_b   1.000
_cell.length_c   1.000
_cell.angle_alpha   90.00
_cell.angle_beta   90.00
_cell.angle_gamma   90.00
#
_symmetry.space_group_name_H-M   'P 1'
#
loop_
_entity.id
_entity.type
_entity.pdbx_description
1 polymer ?
#
loop_
_entity_poly.entity_id
_entity_poly.type
_entity_poly.pdbx_seq_one_letter_code
_entity_poly.pdbx_strand_id
1 'polypeptide(L)'
;LTVDFRINARDVEVALEVPEGGRLAVIGPNAAGKSTVLQVAAGLLVADRGQVRLDGHVLTDTEQGIEVPPHKRRIGLMAQSGLLFKHLNVLDNVAFGPRSQHAARKTAHRAAHEWLERLGVDDLASRRSGELSGGQAQRVALARTLAAAPEALLLDEPTSALDVRVAAGLRAVLADITRGRTTVLVSHDLLDIVSLADHIVVIEHGRVVERGPTAEVLARPGSAFAARLADVNIIRGRLQDARTMVAGKLVVYGISEDEGQVSGAGVATVRPGSITVALIPPVTSARNVWQGTVTTLVAMPHAIRIRVDLGEVEVAADVTAESAARMRLAPGVAVWLSAKAQEVAITSDPGDTQSTV
;
A
#
# COMPACT_ATOMS: atom_id res chain seq x y z
N LEU A 1 -2.20 14.51 -11.86
CA LEU A 1 -2.33 15.05 -10.50
C LEU A 1 -0.95 15.15 -9.88
N THR A 2 -0.56 16.36 -9.47
CA THR A 2 0.68 16.58 -8.70
C THR A 2 0.32 17.06 -7.31
N VAL A 3 0.96 16.50 -6.29
CA VAL A 3 0.78 16.85 -4.89
C VAL A 3 2.16 16.99 -4.26
N ASP A 4 2.51 18.20 -3.86
CA ASP A 4 3.77 18.52 -3.16
C ASP A 4 3.40 19.37 -1.94
N PHE A 5 3.68 18.90 -0.73
CA PHE A 5 3.29 19.63 0.47
C PHE A 5 4.09 19.25 1.70
N ARG A 6 4.06 20.17 2.66
CA ARG A 6 4.55 19.96 4.02
C ARG A 6 3.50 20.37 5.05
N ILE A 7 3.35 19.53 6.09
CA ILE A 7 2.54 19.81 7.28
C ILE A 7 3.40 19.55 8.52
N ASN A 8 3.83 20.63 9.16
CA ASN A 8 4.74 20.58 10.31
C ASN A 8 4.10 19.89 11.53
N ALA A 9 2.83 20.17 11.81
CA ALA A 9 2.10 19.57 12.94
C ALA A 9 1.97 18.03 12.86
N ARG A 10 2.14 17.45 11.67
CA ARG A 10 2.06 16.00 11.43
C ARG A 10 3.40 15.39 11.05
N ASP A 11 4.44 16.22 10.92
CA ASP A 11 5.73 15.84 10.36
C ASP A 11 5.62 15.07 9.03
N VAL A 12 4.80 15.59 8.10
CA VAL A 12 4.59 15.00 6.79
C VAL A 12 5.09 15.95 5.71
N GLU A 13 5.96 15.45 4.86
CA GLU A 13 6.47 16.15 3.68
C GLU A 13 6.54 15.15 2.52
N VAL A 14 5.67 15.34 1.54
CA VAL A 14 5.46 14.37 0.46
C VAL A 14 5.36 15.10 -0.86
N ALA A 15 6.12 14.63 -1.84
CA ALA A 15 6.00 15.01 -3.24
C ALA A 15 5.69 13.76 -4.08
N LEU A 16 4.57 13.79 -4.80
CA LEU A 16 4.16 12.73 -5.70
C LEU A 16 3.51 13.28 -6.96
N GLU A 17 3.61 12.51 -8.03
CA GLU A 17 3.01 12.81 -9.32
C GLU A 17 2.28 11.58 -9.85
N VAL A 18 1.08 11.78 -10.35
CA VAL A 18 0.27 10.77 -11.04
C VAL A 18 -0.02 11.30 -12.43
N PRO A 19 0.48 10.67 -13.49
CA PRO A 19 0.18 11.06 -14.86
C PRO A 19 -1.35 11.07 -15.12
N GLU A 20 -1.78 11.79 -16.13
CA GLU A 20 -3.17 11.75 -16.56
C GLU A 20 -3.58 10.32 -16.90
N GLY A 21 -4.70 9.88 -16.35
CA GLY A 21 -5.17 8.50 -16.48
C GLY A 21 -4.36 7.44 -15.74
N GLY A 22 -3.27 7.82 -15.06
CA GLY A 22 -2.44 6.92 -14.28
C GLY A 22 -3.05 6.51 -12.94
N ARG A 23 -2.60 5.38 -12.40
CA ARG A 23 -3.09 4.83 -11.13
C ARG A 23 -1.92 4.62 -10.18
N LEU A 24 -1.96 5.32 -9.05
CA LEU A 24 -0.91 5.30 -8.02
C LEU A 24 -1.43 4.66 -6.74
N ALA A 25 -0.72 3.65 -6.21
CA ALA A 25 -0.91 3.21 -4.84
C ALA A 25 0.02 3.95 -3.88
N VAL A 26 -0.54 4.51 -2.83
CA VAL A 26 0.20 5.08 -1.69
C VAL A 26 0.13 4.09 -0.55
N ILE A 27 1.26 3.49 -0.21
CA ILE A 27 1.36 2.46 0.82
C ILE A 27 2.30 2.89 1.95
N GLY A 28 2.28 2.18 3.06
CA GLY A 28 3.13 2.48 4.22
C GLY A 28 2.46 2.10 5.54
N PRO A 29 3.18 2.15 6.67
CA PRO A 29 2.64 1.82 7.99
C PRO A 29 1.50 2.76 8.39
N ASN A 30 0.77 2.37 9.45
CA ASN A 30 -0.26 3.23 10.03
C ASN A 30 0.38 4.53 10.54
N ALA A 31 -0.35 5.65 10.41
CA ALA A 31 0.11 6.99 10.76
C ALA A 31 1.29 7.54 9.91
N ALA A 32 1.70 6.89 8.82
CA ALA A 32 2.78 7.36 7.95
C ALA A 32 2.43 8.62 7.12
N GLY A 33 1.17 9.07 7.13
CA GLY A 33 0.75 10.24 6.37
C GLY A 33 -0.09 9.95 5.11
N LYS A 34 -0.42 8.68 4.82
CA LYS A 34 -1.17 8.27 3.61
C LYS A 34 -2.50 9.01 3.44
N SER A 35 -3.36 8.99 4.45
CA SER A 35 -4.65 9.70 4.40
C SER A 35 -4.47 11.22 4.41
N THR A 36 -3.35 11.74 4.95
CA THR A 36 -2.98 13.16 4.87
C THR A 36 -2.78 13.59 3.42
N VAL A 37 -2.10 12.76 2.61
CA VAL A 37 -1.94 13.00 1.16
C VAL A 37 -3.30 13.15 0.48
N LEU A 38 -4.23 12.22 0.73
CA LEU A 38 -5.57 12.28 0.15
C LEU A 38 -6.35 13.52 0.61
N GLN A 39 -6.27 13.87 1.90
CA GLN A 39 -6.95 15.03 2.47
C GLN A 39 -6.43 16.35 1.89
N VAL A 40 -5.12 16.49 1.72
CA VAL A 40 -4.51 17.67 1.08
C VAL A 40 -4.91 17.76 -0.38
N ALA A 41 -4.82 16.68 -1.13
CA ALA A 41 -5.23 16.65 -2.54
C ALA A 41 -6.71 17.01 -2.71
N ALA A 42 -7.59 16.52 -1.83
CA ALA A 42 -9.01 16.83 -1.83
C ALA A 42 -9.35 18.24 -1.30
N GLY A 43 -8.39 18.96 -0.69
CA GLY A 43 -8.61 20.28 -0.07
C GLY A 43 -9.34 20.25 1.26
N LEU A 44 -9.35 19.10 1.94
CA LEU A 44 -9.92 18.92 3.28
C LEU A 44 -8.92 19.29 4.38
N LEU A 45 -7.66 19.39 4.04
CA LEU A 45 -6.58 19.76 4.93
C LEU A 45 -5.67 20.76 4.19
N VAL A 46 -5.43 21.89 4.82
CA VAL A 46 -4.55 22.94 4.31
C VAL A 46 -3.12 22.59 4.69
N ALA A 47 -2.22 22.64 3.73
CA ALA A 47 -0.78 22.45 3.95
C ALA A 47 -0.15 23.73 4.49
N ASP A 48 0.91 23.63 5.30
CA ASP A 48 1.71 24.78 5.73
C ASP A 48 2.50 25.34 4.57
N ARG A 49 2.97 24.49 3.67
CA ARG A 49 3.67 24.84 2.43
C ARG A 49 3.36 23.78 1.38
N GLY A 50 3.17 24.22 0.13
CA GLY A 50 3.07 23.28 -0.98
C GLY A 50 2.10 23.70 -2.07
N GLN A 51 1.96 22.79 -3.04
CA GLN A 51 1.15 22.97 -4.23
C GLN A 51 0.40 21.68 -4.58
N VAL A 52 -0.84 21.84 -5.03
CA VAL A 52 -1.65 20.77 -5.61
C VAL A 52 -2.11 21.20 -6.99
N ARG A 53 -1.90 20.34 -7.99
CA ARG A 53 -2.35 20.57 -9.37
C ARG A 53 -3.12 19.36 -9.90
N LEU A 54 -4.18 19.59 -10.66
CA LEU A 54 -4.88 18.57 -11.43
C LEU A 54 -4.97 19.04 -12.88
N ASP A 55 -4.45 18.25 -13.81
CA ASP A 55 -4.49 18.51 -15.26
C ASP A 55 -4.05 19.94 -15.64
N GLY A 56 -2.95 20.36 -15.02
CA GLY A 56 -2.36 21.69 -15.20
C GLY A 56 -3.03 22.81 -14.37
N HIS A 57 -4.22 22.60 -13.81
CA HIS A 57 -4.89 23.58 -12.98
C HIS A 57 -4.36 23.58 -11.55
N VAL A 58 -4.00 24.76 -11.02
CA VAL A 58 -3.57 24.93 -9.64
C VAL A 58 -4.79 24.88 -8.72
N LEU A 59 -4.82 23.91 -7.80
CA LEU A 59 -5.87 23.74 -6.80
C LEU A 59 -5.47 24.29 -5.43
N THR A 60 -4.19 24.20 -5.09
CA THR A 60 -3.57 24.82 -3.92
C THR A 60 -2.22 25.37 -4.32
N ASP A 61 -1.89 26.56 -3.86
CA ASP A 61 -0.55 27.14 -3.91
C ASP A 61 -0.40 28.07 -2.71
N THR A 62 0.36 27.64 -1.72
CA THR A 62 0.50 28.37 -0.45
C THR A 62 1.33 29.64 -0.60
N GLU A 63 2.23 29.73 -1.58
CA GLU A 63 3.03 30.92 -1.86
C GLU A 63 2.20 32.00 -2.56
N GLN A 64 1.27 31.58 -3.41
CA GLN A 64 0.37 32.50 -4.13
C GLN A 64 -0.96 32.73 -3.41
N GLY A 65 -1.22 32.04 -2.28
CA GLY A 65 -2.48 32.13 -1.53
C GLY A 65 -3.69 31.54 -2.27
N ILE A 66 -3.44 30.60 -3.18
CA ILE A 66 -4.51 29.91 -3.93
C ILE A 66 -5.01 28.71 -3.11
N GLU A 67 -6.30 28.67 -2.85
CA GLU A 67 -6.96 27.54 -2.16
C GLU A 67 -8.34 27.30 -2.78
N VAL A 68 -8.43 26.36 -3.73
CA VAL A 68 -9.70 25.96 -4.34
C VAL A 68 -10.46 25.09 -3.34
N PRO A 69 -11.70 25.44 -2.97
CA PRO A 69 -12.47 24.66 -2.00
C PRO A 69 -12.80 23.26 -2.54
N PRO A 70 -12.95 22.22 -1.67
CA PRO A 70 -13.11 20.82 -2.04
C PRO A 70 -14.17 20.57 -3.13
N HIS A 71 -15.33 21.19 -3.01
CA HIS A 71 -16.46 20.99 -3.94
C HIS A 71 -16.22 21.56 -5.35
N LYS A 72 -15.16 22.34 -5.55
CA LYS A 72 -14.76 22.90 -6.87
C LYS A 72 -13.54 22.20 -7.47
N ARG A 73 -12.89 21.28 -6.72
CA ARG A 73 -11.66 20.60 -7.19
C ARG A 73 -11.90 19.52 -8.24
N ARG A 74 -13.15 19.09 -8.41
CA ARG A 74 -13.52 17.97 -9.32
C ARG A 74 -12.80 16.65 -8.97
N ILE A 75 -12.37 16.52 -7.71
CA ILE A 75 -11.74 15.33 -7.13
C ILE A 75 -12.78 14.57 -6.31
N GLY A 76 -12.95 13.30 -6.59
CA GLY A 76 -13.80 12.41 -5.80
C GLY A 76 -12.98 11.73 -4.72
N LEU A 77 -13.30 11.96 -3.46
CA LEU A 77 -12.69 11.28 -2.33
C LEU A 77 -13.66 10.26 -1.74
N MET A 78 -13.25 9.00 -1.72
CA MET A 78 -13.84 7.96 -0.89
C MET A 78 -12.97 7.79 0.35
N ALA A 79 -13.44 8.31 1.49
CA ALA A 79 -12.77 8.17 2.77
C ALA A 79 -13.07 6.79 3.40
N GLN A 80 -12.16 6.29 4.22
CA GLN A 80 -12.24 4.98 4.89
C GLN A 80 -13.56 4.75 5.64
N SER A 81 -14.13 5.77 6.29
CA SER A 81 -15.38 5.66 7.07
C SER A 81 -16.68 5.81 6.26
N GLY A 82 -16.61 5.92 4.92
CA GLY A 82 -17.79 6.07 4.05
C GLY A 82 -18.56 7.39 4.19
N LEU A 83 -18.63 7.99 5.36
CA LEU A 83 -19.22 9.31 5.70
C LEU A 83 -20.56 9.60 5.00
N LEU A 84 -21.51 8.68 5.03
CA LEU A 84 -22.83 8.86 4.42
C LEU A 84 -23.68 9.88 5.22
N PHE A 85 -24.51 10.64 4.52
CA PHE A 85 -25.46 11.57 5.13
C PHE A 85 -26.57 10.78 5.84
N LYS A 86 -26.61 10.87 7.17
CA LYS A 86 -27.53 10.07 8.01
C LYS A 86 -29.00 10.41 7.80
N HIS A 87 -29.31 11.64 7.39
CA HIS A 87 -30.67 12.11 7.15
C HIS A 87 -31.22 11.74 5.77
N LEU A 88 -30.36 11.24 4.85
CA LEU A 88 -30.75 10.82 3.52
C LEU A 88 -30.85 9.30 3.42
N ASN A 89 -31.71 8.80 2.54
CA ASN A 89 -31.67 7.42 2.09
C ASN A 89 -30.46 7.15 1.17
N VAL A 90 -30.25 5.90 0.77
CA VAL A 90 -29.14 5.49 -0.09
C VAL A 90 -29.20 6.21 -1.46
N LEU A 91 -30.37 6.21 -2.11
CA LEU A 91 -30.54 6.85 -3.40
C LEU A 91 -30.22 8.35 -3.37
N ASP A 92 -30.75 9.06 -2.37
CA ASP A 92 -30.50 10.50 -2.22
C ASP A 92 -29.04 10.80 -1.80
N ASN A 93 -28.38 9.90 -1.06
CA ASN A 93 -26.94 9.99 -0.79
C ASN A 93 -26.14 9.96 -2.09
N VAL A 94 -26.43 9.01 -2.98
CA VAL A 94 -25.70 8.86 -4.24
C VAL A 94 -26.06 9.99 -5.21
N ALA A 95 -27.33 10.40 -5.26
CA ALA A 95 -27.77 11.51 -6.10
C ALA A 95 -27.28 12.89 -5.62
N PHE A 96 -26.68 12.99 -4.44
CA PHE A 96 -26.25 14.27 -3.86
C PHE A 96 -25.21 14.99 -4.74
N GLY A 97 -24.19 14.27 -5.24
CA GLY A 97 -23.15 14.83 -6.11
C GLY A 97 -23.73 15.49 -7.37
N PRO A 98 -24.44 14.75 -8.23
CA PRO A 98 -25.10 15.32 -9.41
C PRO A 98 -26.04 16.48 -9.09
N ARG A 99 -26.80 16.40 -8.00
CA ARG A 99 -27.70 17.49 -7.58
C ARG A 99 -26.95 18.75 -7.16
N SER A 100 -25.83 18.62 -6.47
CA SER A 100 -24.98 19.76 -6.10
C SER A 100 -24.35 20.44 -7.34
N GLN A 101 -24.27 19.72 -8.45
CA GLN A 101 -23.84 20.21 -9.77
C GLN A 101 -25.04 20.68 -10.63
N HIS A 102 -26.19 20.97 -10.01
CA HIS A 102 -27.40 21.49 -10.66
C HIS A 102 -28.13 20.51 -11.59
N ALA A 103 -27.82 19.20 -11.55
CA ALA A 103 -28.60 18.21 -12.30
C ALA A 103 -30.06 18.14 -11.82
N ALA A 104 -30.99 18.02 -12.74
CA ALA A 104 -32.41 17.79 -12.42
C ALA A 104 -32.57 16.52 -11.57
N ARG A 105 -33.50 16.52 -10.62
CA ARG A 105 -33.71 15.40 -9.67
C ARG A 105 -33.83 14.05 -10.38
N LYS A 106 -34.63 13.99 -11.48
CA LYS A 106 -34.84 12.75 -12.25
C LYS A 106 -33.53 12.25 -12.87
N THR A 107 -32.70 13.13 -13.41
CA THR A 107 -31.39 12.79 -13.99
C THR A 107 -30.42 12.31 -12.90
N ALA A 108 -30.35 13.01 -11.76
CA ALA A 108 -29.51 12.62 -10.64
C ALA A 108 -29.90 11.26 -10.05
N HIS A 109 -31.19 10.98 -9.91
CA HIS A 109 -31.67 9.68 -9.42
C HIS A 109 -31.37 8.56 -10.42
N ARG A 110 -31.48 8.79 -11.75
CA ARG A 110 -31.10 7.81 -12.74
C ARG A 110 -29.61 7.47 -12.64
N ALA A 111 -28.74 8.47 -12.62
CA ALA A 111 -27.30 8.24 -12.46
C ALA A 111 -26.98 7.52 -11.13
N ALA A 112 -27.72 7.83 -10.07
CA ALA A 112 -27.57 7.15 -8.79
C ALA A 112 -27.95 5.66 -8.88
N HIS A 113 -29.07 5.31 -9.51
CA HIS A 113 -29.47 3.91 -9.73
C HIS A 113 -28.42 3.14 -10.58
N GLU A 114 -27.92 3.73 -11.66
CA GLU A 114 -26.88 3.12 -12.49
C GLU A 114 -25.64 2.75 -11.69
N TRP A 115 -25.19 3.62 -10.77
CA TRP A 115 -24.04 3.33 -9.90
C TRP A 115 -24.36 2.32 -8.79
N LEU A 116 -25.55 2.38 -8.21
CA LEU A 116 -25.97 1.40 -7.20
C LEU A 116 -26.05 -0.01 -7.79
N GLU A 117 -26.59 -0.14 -9.02
CA GLU A 117 -26.68 -1.41 -9.74
C GLU A 117 -25.27 -1.96 -10.07
N ARG A 118 -24.38 -1.12 -10.63
CA ARG A 118 -22.98 -1.52 -10.92
C ARG A 118 -22.21 -1.98 -9.69
N LEU A 119 -22.55 -1.47 -8.52
CA LEU A 119 -21.91 -1.82 -7.24
C LEU A 119 -22.69 -2.89 -6.45
N GLY A 120 -23.77 -3.43 -6.99
CA GLY A 120 -24.56 -4.49 -6.40
C GLY A 120 -25.21 -4.11 -5.07
N VAL A 121 -25.78 -2.90 -4.99
CA VAL A 121 -26.48 -2.35 -3.80
C VAL A 121 -27.75 -1.59 -4.17
N ASP A 122 -28.33 -1.85 -5.34
CA ASP A 122 -29.54 -1.18 -5.82
C ASP A 122 -30.78 -1.54 -4.97
N ASP A 123 -30.85 -2.76 -4.46
CA ASP A 123 -31.89 -3.22 -3.53
C ASP A 123 -31.94 -2.42 -2.22
N LEU A 124 -30.88 -1.64 -1.92
CA LEU A 124 -30.77 -0.82 -0.72
C LEU A 124 -31.22 0.63 -0.95
N ALA A 125 -31.63 1.02 -2.16
CA ALA A 125 -31.88 2.40 -2.57
C ALA A 125 -32.78 3.20 -1.61
N SER A 126 -33.81 2.56 -1.03
CA SER A 126 -34.75 3.18 -0.07
C SER A 126 -34.28 3.19 1.38
N ARG A 127 -33.24 2.39 1.74
CA ARG A 127 -32.75 2.29 3.13
C ARG A 127 -32.04 3.56 3.57
N ARG A 128 -32.01 3.79 4.87
CA ARG A 128 -31.17 4.83 5.49
C ARG A 128 -29.77 4.32 5.74
N SER A 129 -28.80 5.23 5.78
CA SER A 129 -27.38 4.88 5.97
C SER A 129 -27.11 4.11 7.29
N GLY A 130 -27.91 4.33 8.34
CA GLY A 130 -27.77 3.62 9.61
C GLY A 130 -28.25 2.17 9.60
N GLU A 131 -28.91 1.74 8.53
CA GLU A 131 -29.43 0.37 8.35
C GLU A 131 -28.49 -0.51 7.53
N LEU A 132 -27.36 0.06 7.09
CA LEU A 132 -26.37 -0.61 6.24
C LEU A 132 -25.29 -1.30 7.07
N SER A 133 -24.86 -2.48 6.62
CA SER A 133 -23.60 -3.04 7.10
C SER A 133 -22.41 -2.18 6.65
N GLY A 134 -21.24 -2.33 7.28
CA GLY A 134 -20.01 -1.60 6.92
C GLY A 134 -19.67 -1.72 5.43
N GLY A 135 -19.70 -2.93 4.89
CA GLY A 135 -19.43 -3.17 3.48
C GLY A 135 -20.50 -2.61 2.52
N GLN A 136 -21.78 -2.58 2.93
CA GLN A 136 -22.83 -1.93 2.17
C GLN A 136 -22.64 -0.41 2.17
N ALA A 137 -22.36 0.19 3.32
CA ALA A 137 -22.08 1.62 3.45
C ALA A 137 -20.87 2.05 2.60
N GLN A 138 -19.83 1.21 2.54
CA GLN A 138 -18.63 1.44 1.73
C GLN A 138 -18.95 1.47 0.24
N ARG A 139 -19.71 0.49 -0.27
CA ARG A 139 -20.15 0.46 -1.68
C ARG A 139 -21.07 1.64 -2.04
N VAL A 140 -21.97 2.04 -1.15
CA VAL A 140 -22.81 3.22 -1.32
C VAL A 140 -21.97 4.51 -1.33
N ALA A 141 -20.96 4.62 -0.47
CA ALA A 141 -20.04 5.77 -0.47
C ALA A 141 -19.25 5.87 -1.77
N LEU A 142 -18.80 4.73 -2.31
CA LEU A 142 -18.16 4.67 -3.62
C LEU A 142 -19.14 5.10 -4.73
N ALA A 143 -20.38 4.59 -4.73
CA ALA A 143 -21.42 5.01 -5.68
C ALA A 143 -21.62 6.53 -5.66
N ARG A 144 -21.70 7.12 -4.47
CA ARG A 144 -21.83 8.57 -4.29
C ARG A 144 -20.64 9.34 -4.87
N THR A 145 -19.44 8.85 -4.63
CA THR A 145 -18.21 9.47 -5.15
C THR A 145 -18.19 9.43 -6.68
N LEU A 146 -18.56 8.30 -7.27
CA LEU A 146 -18.54 8.09 -8.72
C LEU A 146 -19.68 8.83 -9.45
N ALA A 147 -20.85 8.92 -8.83
CA ALA A 147 -22.00 9.63 -9.39
C ALA A 147 -21.73 11.13 -9.60
N ALA A 148 -20.81 11.72 -8.84
CA ALA A 148 -20.37 13.10 -9.04
C ALA A 148 -19.50 13.31 -10.29
N ALA A 149 -19.18 12.23 -11.04
CA ALA A 149 -18.33 12.24 -12.23
C ALA A 149 -17.01 13.01 -12.05
N PRO A 150 -16.18 12.67 -11.04
CA PRO A 150 -14.94 13.37 -10.77
C PRO A 150 -13.90 13.14 -11.88
N GLU A 151 -12.99 14.10 -12.06
CA GLU A 151 -11.83 13.98 -12.98
C GLU A 151 -10.74 13.09 -12.39
N ALA A 152 -10.52 13.17 -11.07
CA ALA A 152 -9.60 12.28 -10.37
C ALA A 152 -10.30 11.58 -9.19
N LEU A 153 -9.86 10.35 -8.88
CA LEU A 153 -10.35 9.53 -7.77
C LEU A 153 -9.29 9.37 -6.69
N LEU A 154 -9.68 9.60 -5.46
CA LEU A 154 -8.91 9.30 -4.27
C LEU A 154 -9.66 8.24 -3.46
N LEU A 155 -9.06 7.07 -3.30
CA LEU A 155 -9.68 5.90 -2.67
C LEU A 155 -8.90 5.52 -1.41
N ASP A 156 -9.52 5.66 -0.24
CA ASP A 156 -8.91 5.30 1.05
C ASP A 156 -9.48 3.97 1.52
N GLU A 157 -8.70 2.88 1.39
CA GLU A 157 -9.04 1.52 1.81
C GLU A 157 -10.39 1.01 1.23
N PRO A 158 -10.59 1.01 -0.11
CA PRO A 158 -11.90 0.80 -0.73
C PRO A 158 -12.51 -0.58 -0.52
N THR A 159 -11.72 -1.59 -0.10
CA THR A 159 -12.18 -2.97 0.08
C THR A 159 -12.07 -3.47 1.52
N SER A 160 -11.53 -2.68 2.45
CA SER A 160 -11.13 -3.13 3.80
C SER A 160 -12.28 -3.65 4.69
N ALA A 161 -13.52 -3.17 4.47
CA ALA A 161 -14.69 -3.59 5.25
C ALA A 161 -15.51 -4.72 4.58
N LEU A 162 -14.96 -5.36 3.54
CA LEU A 162 -15.66 -6.35 2.72
C LEU A 162 -15.13 -7.77 2.99
N ASP A 163 -16.02 -8.75 2.90
CA ASP A 163 -15.57 -10.13 2.80
C ASP A 163 -14.85 -10.41 1.48
N VAL A 164 -14.07 -11.50 1.45
CA VAL A 164 -13.16 -11.84 0.33
C VAL A 164 -13.87 -11.89 -1.02
N ARG A 165 -15.09 -12.44 -1.07
CA ARG A 165 -15.85 -12.58 -2.34
C ARG A 165 -16.36 -11.23 -2.82
N VAL A 166 -16.91 -10.43 -1.93
CA VAL A 166 -17.41 -9.08 -2.25
C VAL A 166 -16.25 -8.16 -2.63
N ALA A 167 -15.12 -8.23 -1.93
CA ALA A 167 -13.90 -7.48 -2.26
C ALA A 167 -13.40 -7.83 -3.67
N ALA A 168 -13.37 -9.11 -4.05
CA ALA A 168 -12.97 -9.52 -5.40
C ALA A 168 -13.88 -8.95 -6.49
N GLY A 169 -15.20 -8.97 -6.29
CA GLY A 169 -16.16 -8.36 -7.20
C GLY A 169 -15.96 -6.84 -7.32
N LEU A 170 -15.76 -6.15 -6.19
CA LEU A 170 -15.53 -4.72 -6.17
C LEU A 170 -14.21 -4.34 -6.87
N ARG A 171 -13.12 -5.11 -6.68
CA ARG A 171 -11.86 -4.90 -7.41
C ARG A 171 -12.05 -4.92 -8.92
N ALA A 172 -12.80 -5.90 -9.43
CA ALA A 172 -13.08 -6.00 -10.87
C ALA A 172 -13.80 -4.74 -11.38
N VAL A 173 -14.80 -4.26 -10.64
CA VAL A 173 -15.53 -3.03 -10.98
C VAL A 173 -14.61 -1.81 -10.89
N LEU A 174 -13.79 -1.69 -9.84
CA LEU A 174 -12.82 -0.60 -9.68
C LEU A 174 -11.78 -0.61 -10.79
N ALA A 175 -11.24 -1.77 -11.18
CA ALA A 175 -10.26 -1.90 -12.25
C ALA A 175 -10.80 -1.38 -13.59
N ASP A 176 -12.10 -1.60 -13.87
CA ASP A 176 -12.75 -1.05 -15.05
C ASP A 176 -12.96 0.48 -14.94
N ILE A 177 -13.47 0.96 -13.81
CA ILE A 177 -13.79 2.37 -13.59
C ILE A 177 -12.54 3.26 -13.57
N THR A 178 -11.41 2.75 -13.03
CA THR A 178 -10.16 3.51 -12.89
C THR A 178 -9.31 3.50 -14.16
N ARG A 179 -9.65 2.67 -15.15
CA ARG A 179 -8.92 2.63 -16.42
C ARG A 179 -9.00 3.97 -17.14
N GLY A 180 -7.83 4.59 -17.41
CA GLY A 180 -7.75 5.90 -18.05
C GLY A 180 -8.23 7.07 -17.17
N ARG A 181 -8.38 6.86 -15.87
CA ARG A 181 -8.77 7.90 -14.92
C ARG A 181 -7.68 8.08 -13.86
N THR A 182 -7.21 9.30 -13.68
CA THR A 182 -6.23 9.65 -12.65
C THR A 182 -6.74 9.18 -11.28
N THR A 183 -6.02 8.24 -10.65
CA THR A 183 -6.47 7.59 -9.42
C THR A 183 -5.33 7.49 -8.41
N VAL A 184 -5.59 7.85 -7.16
CA VAL A 184 -4.72 7.57 -6.02
C VAL A 184 -5.44 6.60 -5.09
N LEU A 185 -4.82 5.46 -4.83
CA LEU A 185 -5.32 4.41 -3.96
C LEU A 185 -4.47 4.32 -2.71
N VAL A 186 -5.07 4.38 -1.54
CA VAL A 186 -4.45 3.93 -0.29
C VAL A 186 -4.97 2.54 0.02
N SER A 187 -4.11 1.54 0.11
CA SER A 187 -4.47 0.19 0.53
C SER A 187 -3.29 -0.52 1.19
N HIS A 188 -3.58 -1.48 2.06
CA HIS A 188 -2.64 -2.44 2.61
C HIS A 188 -2.89 -3.87 2.06
N ASP A 189 -3.88 -4.04 1.20
CA ASP A 189 -4.19 -5.32 0.53
C ASP A 189 -3.40 -5.42 -0.78
N LEU A 190 -2.53 -6.44 -0.87
CA LEU A 190 -1.72 -6.70 -2.06
C LEU A 190 -2.58 -6.88 -3.32
N LEU A 191 -3.75 -7.52 -3.21
CA LEU A 191 -4.63 -7.73 -4.35
C LEU A 191 -5.23 -6.43 -4.88
N ASP A 192 -5.55 -5.46 -4.01
CA ASP A 192 -5.98 -4.14 -4.43
C ASP A 192 -4.86 -3.43 -5.21
N ILE A 193 -3.64 -3.45 -4.66
CA ILE A 193 -2.49 -2.77 -5.25
C ILE A 193 -2.15 -3.34 -6.62
N VAL A 194 -2.04 -4.67 -6.72
CA VAL A 194 -1.72 -5.36 -8.00
C VAL A 194 -2.81 -5.16 -9.06
N SER A 195 -4.09 -5.09 -8.63
CA SER A 195 -5.21 -4.97 -9.57
C SER A 195 -5.50 -3.54 -10.01
N LEU A 196 -5.19 -2.55 -9.15
CA LEU A 196 -5.69 -1.18 -9.30
C LEU A 196 -4.59 -0.12 -9.48
N ALA A 197 -3.31 -0.46 -9.33
CA ALA A 197 -2.22 0.51 -9.40
C ALA A 197 -1.13 0.13 -10.39
N ASP A 198 -0.71 1.10 -11.20
CA ASP A 198 0.41 0.96 -12.13
C ASP A 198 1.74 1.26 -11.44
N HIS A 199 1.71 2.18 -10.46
CA HIS A 199 2.88 2.61 -9.68
C HIS A 199 2.58 2.57 -8.18
N ILE A 200 3.65 2.44 -7.41
CA ILE A 200 3.62 2.48 -5.94
C ILE A 200 4.48 3.65 -5.46
N VAL A 201 4.01 4.31 -4.41
CA VAL A 201 4.79 5.19 -3.54
C VAL A 201 4.68 4.66 -2.12
N VAL A 202 5.81 4.42 -1.48
CA VAL A 202 5.89 4.02 -0.07
C VAL A 202 6.19 5.24 0.77
N ILE A 203 5.34 5.47 1.78
CA ILE A 203 5.54 6.55 2.76
C ILE A 203 5.85 5.91 4.12
N GLU A 204 6.98 6.29 4.70
CA GLU A 204 7.36 5.97 6.06
C GLU A 204 7.78 7.26 6.77
N HIS A 205 7.36 7.42 8.04
CA HIS A 205 7.67 8.60 8.86
C HIS A 205 7.42 9.95 8.14
N GLY A 206 6.30 10.04 7.42
CA GLY A 206 5.91 11.26 6.72
C GLY A 206 6.72 11.59 5.47
N ARG A 207 7.57 10.69 4.98
CA ARG A 207 8.43 10.89 3.80
C ARG A 207 8.25 9.77 2.79
N VAL A 208 8.44 10.10 1.52
CA VAL A 208 8.53 9.08 0.46
C VAL A 208 9.89 8.40 0.56
N VAL A 209 9.88 7.09 0.82
CA VAL A 209 11.09 6.26 0.95
C VAL A 209 11.35 5.38 -0.27
N GLU A 210 10.32 5.12 -1.06
CA GLU A 210 10.43 4.29 -2.26
C GLU A 210 9.33 4.65 -3.26
N ARG A 211 9.63 4.58 -4.55
CA ARG A 211 8.67 4.74 -5.64
C ARG A 211 9.07 3.93 -6.86
N GLY A 212 8.10 3.48 -7.64
CA GLY A 212 8.37 2.78 -8.90
C GLY A 212 7.13 2.10 -9.47
N PRO A 213 7.28 1.43 -10.63
CA PRO A 213 6.25 0.54 -11.17
C PRO A 213 5.88 -0.53 -10.15
N THR A 214 4.58 -0.85 -10.05
CA THR A 214 4.05 -1.81 -9.07
C THR A 214 4.79 -3.15 -9.14
N ALA A 215 5.03 -3.67 -10.35
CA ALA A 215 5.72 -4.93 -10.53
C ALA A 215 7.17 -4.90 -10.03
N GLU A 216 7.89 -3.81 -10.24
CA GLU A 216 9.29 -3.66 -9.82
C GLU A 216 9.41 -3.54 -8.29
N VAL A 217 8.60 -2.66 -7.68
CA VAL A 217 8.60 -2.48 -6.22
C VAL A 217 8.23 -3.76 -5.48
N LEU A 218 7.28 -4.55 -6.02
CA LEU A 218 6.90 -5.83 -5.41
C LEU A 218 7.91 -6.95 -5.66
N ALA A 219 8.60 -6.94 -6.81
CA ALA A 219 9.64 -7.93 -7.11
C ALA A 219 10.94 -7.65 -6.32
N ARG A 220 11.32 -6.38 -6.18
CA ARG A 220 12.57 -5.92 -5.58
C ARG A 220 12.30 -4.78 -4.58
N PRO A 221 11.62 -5.08 -3.46
CA PRO A 221 11.26 -4.03 -2.52
C PRO A 221 12.49 -3.39 -1.89
N GLY A 222 12.55 -2.06 -1.95
CA GLY A 222 13.60 -1.25 -1.33
C GLY A 222 13.27 -0.82 0.11
N SER A 223 12.00 -0.85 0.52
CA SER A 223 11.56 -0.44 1.85
C SER A 223 11.10 -1.62 2.70
N ALA A 224 11.17 -1.46 4.03
CA ALA A 224 10.71 -2.49 4.96
C ALA A 224 9.20 -2.76 4.83
N PHE A 225 8.42 -1.74 4.47
CA PHE A 225 6.98 -1.91 4.28
C PHE A 225 6.67 -2.67 2.99
N ALA A 226 7.28 -2.30 1.87
CA ALA A 226 7.11 -3.00 0.60
C ALA A 226 7.53 -4.47 0.70
N ALA A 227 8.62 -4.77 1.42
CA ALA A 227 9.04 -6.14 1.67
C ALA A 227 8.03 -6.97 2.45
N ARG A 228 7.44 -6.38 3.51
CA ARG A 228 6.37 -7.06 4.26
C ARG A 228 5.14 -7.31 3.39
N LEU A 229 4.80 -6.35 2.52
CA LEU A 229 3.69 -6.47 1.60
C LEU A 229 3.94 -7.55 0.54
N ALA A 230 5.17 -7.62 0.00
CA ALA A 230 5.61 -8.63 -0.96
C ALA A 230 5.92 -9.99 -0.33
N ASP A 231 5.80 -10.11 1.00
CA ASP A 231 6.10 -11.32 1.78
C ASP A 231 7.54 -11.83 1.59
N VAL A 232 8.51 -10.91 1.68
CA VAL A 232 9.94 -11.22 1.65
C VAL A 232 10.68 -10.59 2.83
N ASN A 233 11.78 -11.20 3.24
CA ASN A 233 12.76 -10.59 4.13
C ASN A 233 13.69 -9.68 3.33
N ILE A 234 14.07 -8.54 3.91
CA ILE A 234 15.13 -7.67 3.41
C ILE A 234 16.30 -7.70 4.40
N ILE A 235 17.50 -7.94 3.87
CA ILE A 235 18.76 -7.79 4.57
C ILE A 235 19.59 -6.76 3.81
N ARG A 236 19.92 -5.64 4.45
CA ARG A 236 20.75 -4.58 3.88
C ARG A 236 22.20 -4.79 4.29
N GLY A 237 23.13 -4.54 3.37
CA GLY A 237 24.54 -4.73 3.64
C GLY A 237 25.42 -4.11 2.57
N ARG A 238 26.68 -4.52 2.55
CA ARG A 238 27.66 -4.13 1.55
C ARG A 238 28.00 -5.32 0.67
N LEU A 239 27.93 -5.15 -0.64
CA LEU A 239 28.38 -6.14 -1.63
C LEU A 239 29.90 -6.32 -1.54
N GLN A 240 30.35 -7.56 -1.40
CA GLN A 240 31.76 -7.97 -1.52
C GLN A 240 32.06 -8.44 -2.94
N ASP A 241 31.13 -9.15 -3.53
CA ASP A 241 31.13 -9.59 -4.92
C ASP A 241 29.68 -9.80 -5.41
N ALA A 242 29.51 -10.24 -6.65
CA ALA A 242 28.19 -10.45 -7.25
C ALA A 242 27.31 -11.50 -6.53
N ARG A 243 27.83 -12.28 -5.60
CA ARG A 243 27.14 -13.38 -4.91
C ARG A 243 27.26 -13.32 -3.40
N THR A 244 28.00 -12.34 -2.88
CA THR A 244 28.29 -12.26 -1.44
C THR A 244 28.06 -10.84 -0.94
N MET A 245 27.25 -10.72 0.09
CA MET A 245 26.97 -9.48 0.80
C MET A 245 27.27 -9.65 2.28
N VAL A 246 27.75 -8.59 2.93
CA VAL A 246 27.99 -8.54 4.39
C VAL A 246 27.07 -7.51 5.02
N ALA A 247 26.29 -7.95 6.00
CA ALA A 247 25.42 -7.13 6.83
C ALA A 247 25.88 -7.27 8.28
N GLY A 248 26.72 -6.32 8.72
CA GLY A 248 27.40 -6.41 10.01
C GLY A 248 28.24 -7.69 10.15
N LYS A 249 27.83 -8.60 11.05
CA LYS A 249 28.48 -9.91 11.25
C LYS A 249 27.90 -11.01 10.35
N LEU A 250 26.79 -10.74 9.63
CA LEU A 250 26.16 -11.72 8.78
C LEU A 250 26.81 -11.72 7.40
N VAL A 251 27.16 -12.90 6.91
CA VAL A 251 27.49 -13.12 5.51
C VAL A 251 26.29 -13.74 4.82
N VAL A 252 25.88 -13.13 3.71
CA VAL A 252 24.74 -13.55 2.91
C VAL A 252 25.21 -13.94 1.52
N TYR A 253 24.91 -15.16 1.13
CA TYR A 253 25.22 -15.71 -0.20
C TYR A 253 23.92 -15.76 -1.02
N GLY A 254 23.96 -15.26 -2.26
CA GLY A 254 22.80 -15.22 -3.12
C GLY A 254 23.16 -15.29 -4.60
N ILE A 255 22.14 -15.04 -5.43
CA ILE A 255 22.27 -14.86 -6.86
C ILE A 255 22.09 -13.37 -7.13
N SER A 256 23.07 -12.76 -7.83
CA SER A 256 22.90 -11.40 -8.33
C SER A 256 22.05 -11.41 -9.59
N GLU A 257 21.11 -10.48 -9.65
CA GLU A 257 20.32 -10.19 -10.84
C GLU A 257 20.89 -8.98 -11.61
N ASP A 258 21.83 -8.25 -11.01
CA ASP A 258 22.49 -7.09 -11.62
C ASP A 258 23.78 -7.53 -12.30
N GLU A 259 23.85 -7.43 -13.64
CA GLU A 259 25.08 -7.64 -14.39
C GLU A 259 25.99 -6.40 -14.22
N GLY A 260 27.05 -6.53 -13.41
CA GLY A 260 28.18 -5.60 -13.44
C GLY A 260 28.51 -4.81 -12.18
N GLN A 261 27.69 -4.72 -11.16
CA GLN A 261 28.01 -4.00 -9.92
C GLN A 261 28.54 -4.96 -8.84
N VAL A 262 29.83 -4.86 -8.54
CA VAL A 262 30.55 -5.81 -7.66
C VAL A 262 30.82 -5.21 -6.27
N SER A 263 30.50 -3.93 -6.04
CA SER A 263 30.77 -3.25 -4.76
C SER A 263 29.79 -2.10 -4.51
N GLY A 264 29.50 -1.81 -3.25
CA GLY A 264 28.58 -0.73 -2.83
C GLY A 264 27.53 -1.23 -1.84
N ALA A 265 26.51 -0.41 -1.59
CA ALA A 265 25.37 -0.82 -0.79
C ALA A 265 24.55 -1.86 -1.57
N GLY A 266 24.09 -2.89 -0.86
CA GLY A 266 23.30 -3.98 -1.44
C GLY A 266 22.13 -4.39 -0.58
N VAL A 267 21.17 -5.03 -1.24
CA VAL A 267 19.97 -5.59 -0.63
C VAL A 267 19.86 -7.06 -0.99
N ALA A 268 19.73 -7.91 0.01
CA ALA A 268 19.40 -9.32 -0.19
C ALA A 268 17.94 -9.55 0.21
N THR A 269 17.21 -10.27 -0.64
CA THR A 269 15.82 -10.65 -0.38
C THR A 269 15.68 -12.17 -0.32
N VAL A 270 14.88 -12.67 0.62
CA VAL A 270 14.58 -14.11 0.76
C VAL A 270 13.16 -14.30 1.31
N ARG A 271 12.42 -15.24 0.76
CA ARG A 271 11.06 -15.55 1.23
C ARG A 271 11.11 -16.28 2.57
N PRO A 272 10.21 -15.94 3.52
CA PRO A 272 10.12 -16.65 4.80
C PRO A 272 9.95 -18.17 4.67
N GLY A 273 9.18 -18.63 3.68
CA GLY A 273 8.98 -20.04 3.39
C GLY A 273 10.20 -20.79 2.82
N SER A 274 11.21 -20.07 2.33
CA SER A 274 12.47 -20.65 1.84
C SER A 274 13.51 -20.83 2.96
N ILE A 275 13.20 -20.42 4.20
CA ILE A 275 14.09 -20.50 5.34
C ILE A 275 13.74 -21.72 6.19
N THR A 276 14.70 -22.61 6.38
CA THR A 276 14.55 -23.76 7.29
C THR A 276 15.00 -23.37 8.70
N VAL A 277 14.26 -23.86 9.71
CA VAL A 277 14.52 -23.61 11.12
C VAL A 277 14.92 -24.89 11.85
N ALA A 278 15.95 -24.82 12.69
CA ALA A 278 16.44 -25.94 13.50
C ALA A 278 16.88 -25.46 14.91
N LEU A 279 16.86 -26.35 15.90
CA LEU A 279 17.34 -26.05 17.27
C LEU A 279 18.85 -26.24 17.43
N ILE A 280 19.47 -27.00 16.54
CA ILE A 280 20.90 -27.30 16.54
C ILE A 280 21.50 -26.90 15.17
N PRO A 281 22.81 -26.65 15.07
CA PRO A 281 23.46 -26.33 13.79
C PRO A 281 23.11 -27.39 12.73
N PRO A 282 22.48 -26.99 11.61
CA PRO A 282 22.07 -27.97 10.60
C PRO A 282 23.26 -28.47 9.78
N VAL A 283 23.30 -29.78 9.52
CA VAL A 283 24.18 -30.36 8.48
C VAL A 283 23.46 -30.20 7.16
N THR A 284 23.87 -29.23 6.36
CA THR A 284 23.13 -28.81 5.14
C THR A 284 24.08 -28.34 4.04
N SER A 285 23.61 -28.41 2.79
CA SER A 285 24.25 -27.78 1.64
C SER A 285 23.93 -26.29 1.50
N ALA A 286 23.08 -25.74 2.36
CA ALA A 286 22.76 -24.31 2.38
C ALA A 286 24.00 -23.51 2.77
N ARG A 287 24.32 -22.47 1.99
CA ARG A 287 25.48 -21.59 2.29
C ARG A 287 25.14 -20.54 3.34
N ASN A 288 23.86 -20.17 3.45
CA ASN A 288 23.39 -19.27 4.46
C ASN A 288 22.97 -20.08 5.68
N VAL A 289 23.71 -19.94 6.76
CA VAL A 289 23.39 -20.54 8.08
C VAL A 289 23.62 -19.48 9.13
N TRP A 290 22.56 -19.10 9.84
CA TRP A 290 22.58 -18.03 10.82
C TRP A 290 22.01 -18.51 12.15
N GLN A 291 22.58 -18.10 13.25
CA GLN A 291 22.03 -18.32 14.59
C GLN A 291 21.33 -17.06 15.06
N GLY A 292 20.15 -17.22 15.68
CA GLY A 292 19.39 -16.09 16.24
C GLY A 292 18.43 -16.53 17.32
N THR A 293 17.68 -15.55 17.82
CA THR A 293 16.72 -15.74 18.89
C THR A 293 15.33 -15.40 18.40
N VAL A 294 14.35 -16.25 18.65
CA VAL A 294 12.95 -15.99 18.30
C VAL A 294 12.42 -14.80 19.09
N THR A 295 11.87 -13.80 18.41
CA THR A 295 11.26 -12.60 19.02
C THR A 295 9.75 -12.71 19.09
N THR A 296 9.09 -13.18 18.03
CA THR A 296 7.63 -13.29 17.96
C THR A 296 7.19 -14.52 17.17
N LEU A 297 5.95 -14.96 17.42
CA LEU A 297 5.26 -15.95 16.61
C LEU A 297 3.91 -15.39 16.18
N VAL A 298 3.56 -15.59 14.91
CA VAL A 298 2.28 -15.16 14.32
C VAL A 298 1.66 -16.33 13.57
N ALA A 299 0.40 -16.62 13.85
CA ALA A 299 -0.35 -17.63 13.10
C ALA A 299 -0.68 -17.11 11.71
N MET A 300 -0.33 -17.89 10.69
CA MET A 300 -0.68 -17.68 9.28
C MET A 300 -1.67 -18.79 8.84
N PRO A 301 -2.41 -18.64 7.74
CA PRO A 301 -3.39 -19.63 7.30
C PRO A 301 -2.84 -21.07 7.17
N HIS A 302 -1.58 -21.23 6.79
CA HIS A 302 -0.97 -22.53 6.52
C HIS A 302 0.38 -22.75 7.23
N ALA A 303 0.82 -21.80 8.07
CA ALA A 303 2.12 -21.84 8.75
C ALA A 303 2.06 -21.08 10.09
N ILE A 304 3.10 -21.22 10.88
CA ILE A 304 3.44 -20.29 11.95
C ILE A 304 4.65 -19.50 11.49
N ARG A 305 4.49 -18.21 11.35
CA ARG A 305 5.60 -17.30 11.06
C ARG A 305 6.30 -16.94 12.35
N ILE A 306 7.59 -17.23 12.43
CA ILE A 306 8.45 -16.74 13.50
C ILE A 306 9.27 -15.57 13.00
N ARG A 307 9.57 -14.62 13.90
CA ARG A 307 10.61 -13.61 13.68
C ARG A 307 11.80 -13.97 14.52
N VAL A 308 12.97 -13.85 13.94
CA VAL A 308 14.24 -14.23 14.57
C VAL A 308 15.20 -13.03 14.47
N ASP A 309 15.62 -12.57 15.62
CA ASP A 309 16.68 -11.56 15.73
C ASP A 309 18.04 -12.22 15.52
N LEU A 310 18.77 -11.75 14.52
CA LEU A 310 20.14 -12.18 14.19
C LEU A 310 21.19 -11.19 14.74
N GLY A 311 20.78 -10.24 15.57
CA GLY A 311 21.61 -9.22 16.20
C GLY A 311 21.58 -7.87 15.49
N GLU A 312 21.64 -7.83 14.17
CA GLU A 312 21.62 -6.58 13.38
C GLU A 312 20.40 -6.51 12.44
N VAL A 313 19.76 -7.64 12.25
CA VAL A 313 18.65 -7.80 11.32
C VAL A 313 17.64 -8.79 11.90
N GLU A 314 16.36 -8.49 11.76
CA GLU A 314 15.28 -9.43 12.08
C GLU A 314 14.81 -10.12 10.79
N VAL A 315 14.75 -11.46 10.81
CA VAL A 315 14.36 -12.28 9.67
C VAL A 315 13.12 -13.10 10.03
N ALA A 316 12.14 -13.16 9.15
CA ALA A 316 10.97 -14.01 9.29
C ALA A 316 11.22 -15.38 8.66
N ALA A 317 10.73 -16.45 9.27
CA ALA A 317 10.73 -17.80 8.71
C ALA A 317 9.38 -18.48 8.97
N ASP A 318 8.92 -19.29 8.03
CA ASP A 318 7.65 -20.00 8.14
C ASP A 318 7.90 -21.46 8.50
N VAL A 319 7.23 -21.93 9.54
CA VAL A 319 7.27 -23.33 9.99
C VAL A 319 5.86 -23.89 10.08
N THR A 320 5.73 -25.22 9.95
CA THR A 320 4.43 -25.87 10.20
C THR A 320 4.08 -25.80 11.68
N ALA A 321 2.78 -25.83 12.01
CA ALA A 321 2.31 -25.88 13.40
C ALA A 321 2.89 -27.08 14.17
N GLU A 322 3.01 -28.23 13.51
CA GLU A 322 3.66 -29.43 14.06
C GLU A 322 5.13 -29.19 14.41
N SER A 323 5.89 -28.55 13.49
CA SER A 323 7.31 -28.24 13.71
C SER A 323 7.49 -27.22 14.84
N ALA A 324 6.65 -26.18 14.90
CA ALA A 324 6.68 -25.20 15.97
C ALA A 324 6.42 -25.83 17.34
N ALA A 325 5.42 -26.74 17.42
CA ALA A 325 5.10 -27.45 18.66
C ALA A 325 6.22 -28.41 19.06
N ARG A 326 6.75 -29.20 18.12
CA ARG A 326 7.84 -30.15 18.37
C ARG A 326 9.12 -29.44 18.85
N MET A 327 9.46 -28.32 18.26
CA MET A 327 10.60 -27.48 18.64
C MET A 327 10.31 -26.60 19.86
N ARG A 328 9.06 -26.55 20.35
CA ARG A 328 8.61 -25.69 21.46
C ARG A 328 9.01 -24.24 21.24
N LEU A 329 8.79 -23.74 20.02
CA LEU A 329 9.17 -22.36 19.66
C LEU A 329 8.37 -21.36 20.49
N ALA A 330 9.09 -20.45 21.11
CA ALA A 330 8.56 -19.34 21.90
C ALA A 330 9.55 -18.16 21.83
N PRO A 331 9.14 -16.93 22.16
CA PRO A 331 10.08 -15.84 22.31
C PRO A 331 11.19 -16.20 23.29
N GLY A 332 12.46 -15.87 22.91
CA GLY A 332 13.65 -16.22 23.66
C GLY A 332 14.32 -17.55 23.29
N VAL A 333 13.67 -18.40 22.50
CA VAL A 333 14.28 -19.65 22.01
C VAL A 333 15.36 -19.38 20.98
N ALA A 334 16.57 -19.92 21.21
CA ALA A 334 17.66 -19.86 20.22
C ALA A 334 17.41 -20.87 19.10
N VAL A 335 17.58 -20.43 17.87
CA VAL A 335 17.37 -21.23 16.66
C VAL A 335 18.47 -21.00 15.64
N TRP A 336 18.62 -21.97 14.75
CA TRP A 336 19.42 -21.88 13.55
C TRP A 336 18.50 -21.74 12.33
N LEU A 337 18.78 -20.74 11.51
CA LEU A 337 18.13 -20.52 10.23
C LEU A 337 19.06 -20.97 9.11
N SER A 338 18.52 -21.61 8.08
CA SER A 338 19.30 -21.92 6.88
C SER A 338 18.51 -21.64 5.60
N ALA A 339 19.18 -21.07 4.60
CA ALA A 339 18.64 -20.82 3.27
C ALA A 339 19.66 -21.14 2.18
N LYS A 340 19.20 -21.75 1.08
CA LYS A 340 20.06 -21.99 -0.08
C LYS A 340 20.38 -20.67 -0.76
N ALA A 341 21.59 -20.50 -1.28
CA ALA A 341 21.99 -19.29 -2.00
C ALA A 341 21.08 -18.99 -3.22
N GLN A 342 20.56 -20.01 -3.88
CA GLN A 342 19.62 -19.85 -5.01
C GLN A 342 18.25 -19.28 -4.62
N GLU A 343 17.89 -19.30 -3.33
CA GLU A 343 16.64 -18.74 -2.79
C GLU A 343 16.81 -17.29 -2.31
N VAL A 344 18.02 -16.76 -2.39
CA VAL A 344 18.39 -15.41 -1.97
C VAL A 344 18.75 -14.60 -3.21
N ALA A 345 17.97 -13.57 -3.52
CA ALA A 345 18.32 -12.61 -4.56
C ALA A 345 19.13 -11.46 -3.94
N ILE A 346 20.22 -11.07 -4.60
CA ILE A 346 21.07 -9.93 -4.20
C ILE A 346 21.01 -8.88 -5.30
N THR A 347 20.73 -7.64 -4.93
CA THR A 347 20.67 -6.48 -5.83
C THR A 347 21.46 -5.32 -5.24
N SER A 348 21.88 -4.37 -6.07
CA SER A 348 22.37 -3.06 -5.61
C SER A 348 21.25 -2.29 -4.88
N ASP A 349 21.58 -1.53 -3.84
CA ASP A 349 20.60 -0.69 -3.14
C ASP A 349 20.22 0.53 -4.03
N PRO A 350 18.97 0.65 -4.48
CA PRO A 350 18.55 1.76 -5.34
C PRO A 350 18.67 3.14 -4.65
N GLY A 351 18.85 3.18 -3.32
CA GLY A 351 19.08 4.41 -2.58
C GLY A 351 20.45 5.07 -2.80
N ASP A 352 21.44 4.30 -3.25
CA ASP A 352 22.82 4.79 -3.46
C ASP A 352 23.03 5.49 -4.81
N THR A 353 22.09 5.33 -5.75
CA THR A 353 22.14 5.93 -7.09
C THR A 353 21.68 7.41 -7.13
N GLN A 354 21.12 7.96 -6.05
CA GLN A 354 20.66 9.37 -6.00
C GLN A 354 21.71 10.37 -5.44
N SER A 355 22.93 9.91 -5.10
CA SER A 355 23.99 10.80 -4.57
C SER A 355 25.01 11.27 -5.63
N THR A 356 24.77 11.01 -6.91
CA THR A 356 25.71 11.44 -7.98
C THR A 356 24.95 12.03 -9.17
N VAL A 357 24.32 13.20 -8.99
CA VAL A 357 24.12 14.22 -10.04
C VAL A 357 23.95 15.58 -9.36
#